data_cb240ab8219bd7d0854e503a67a0110b
#
_entry.id   cb240ab8219bd7d0854e503a67a0110b
#
_cell.length_a   1.000
_cell.length_b   1.000
_cell.length_c   1.000
_cell.angle_alpha   90.00
_cell.angle_beta   90.00
_cell.angle_gamma   90.00
#
_symmetry.space_group_name_H-M   'P 1'
#
loop_
_entity.id
_entity.type
_entity.pdbx_description
1 polymer ?
#
loop_
_entity_poly.entity_id
_entity_poly.type
_entity_poly.pdbx_seq_one_letter_code
_entity_poly.pdbx_strand_id
1 'polypeptide(L)'
;MPLQFLSPIHKASRQISIYLERATMELGVSPGEGHLLSYLRTYAPCPVSELERVFGHKRSTLTSMLDRLSDRGLLTRQVNADDRRSFTIELTPDGRKLAGKLQKLLEAFEQRLTERINDKQMAGFRAVMEAIAKVTDVTVREREI
;
A
#
# COMPACT_ATOMS: atom_id res chain seq x y z
N MET A 1 -17.60 -1.52 28.16
CA MET A 1 -17.08 -2.83 27.73
C MET A 1 -16.19 -2.62 26.53
N PRO A 2 -14.95 -3.08 26.56
CA PRO A 2 -14.09 -2.94 25.40
C PRO A 2 -14.65 -3.76 24.22
N LEU A 3 -14.55 -3.17 23.04
CA LEU A 3 -14.98 -3.85 21.82
C LEU A 3 -14.00 -4.98 21.50
N GLN A 4 -14.47 -6.22 21.60
CA GLN A 4 -13.63 -7.40 21.46
C GLN A 4 -13.02 -7.57 20.05
N PHE A 5 -13.58 -6.91 19.08
CA PHE A 5 -13.22 -7.06 17.68
C PHE A 5 -12.53 -5.81 17.12
N LEU A 6 -13.20 -4.67 17.19
CA LEU A 6 -12.67 -3.43 16.61
C LEU A 6 -11.43 -2.92 17.35
N SER A 7 -11.38 -3.03 18.65
CA SER A 7 -10.23 -2.57 19.43
C SER A 7 -8.94 -3.32 19.08
N PRO A 8 -8.92 -4.66 19.04
CA PRO A 8 -7.73 -5.39 18.59
C PRO A 8 -7.31 -5.11 17.16
N ILE A 9 -8.26 -4.95 16.24
CA ILE A 9 -7.95 -4.63 14.85
C ILE A 9 -7.28 -3.26 14.75
N HIS A 10 -7.85 -2.24 15.39
CA HIS A 10 -7.27 -0.89 15.40
C HIS A 10 -5.88 -0.88 16.05
N LYS A 11 -5.72 -1.62 17.15
CA LYS A 11 -4.43 -1.75 17.82
C LYS A 11 -3.39 -2.43 16.91
N ALA A 12 -3.74 -3.53 16.28
CA ALA A 12 -2.85 -4.26 15.38
C ALA A 12 -2.46 -3.40 14.17
N SER A 13 -3.42 -2.71 13.56
CA SER A 13 -3.17 -1.79 12.45
C SER A 13 -2.19 -0.69 12.85
N ARG A 14 -2.36 -0.11 14.04
CA ARG A 14 -1.44 0.90 14.56
C ARG A 14 -0.04 0.33 14.83
N GLN A 15 0.05 -0.87 15.40
CA GLN A 15 1.33 -1.55 15.64
C GLN A 15 2.08 -1.79 14.33
N ILE A 16 1.40 -2.26 13.31
CA ILE A 16 1.97 -2.45 11.98
C ILE A 16 2.46 -1.13 11.39
N SER A 17 1.64 -0.08 11.46
CA SER A 17 2.00 1.25 10.96
C SER A 17 3.24 1.81 11.64
N ILE A 18 3.34 1.71 12.96
CA ILE A 18 4.50 2.19 13.71
C ILE A 18 5.76 1.38 13.35
N TYR A 19 5.62 0.06 13.26
CA TYR A 19 6.74 -0.81 12.87
C TYR A 19 7.26 -0.47 11.48
N LEU A 20 6.36 -0.35 10.50
CA LEU A 20 6.72 -0.04 9.11
C LEU A 20 7.31 1.37 8.99
N GLU A 21 6.78 2.34 9.73
CA GLU A 21 7.34 3.70 9.75
C GLU A 21 8.81 3.70 10.20
N ARG A 22 9.11 2.97 11.28
CA ARG A 22 10.49 2.82 11.76
C ARG A 22 11.37 2.11 10.75
N ALA A 23 10.88 1.04 10.15
CA ALA A 23 11.61 0.23 9.19
C ALA A 23 11.87 0.98 7.87
N THR A 24 10.95 1.85 7.45
CA THR A 24 11.07 2.62 6.20
C THR A 24 11.77 3.97 6.38
N MET A 25 11.98 4.41 7.62
CA MET A 25 12.61 5.69 7.92
C MET A 25 13.97 5.84 7.24
N GLU A 26 14.79 4.81 7.26
CA GLU A 26 16.13 4.81 6.64
C GLU A 26 16.04 4.94 5.11
N LEU A 27 14.97 4.53 4.51
CA LEU A 27 14.73 4.65 3.08
C LEU A 27 14.13 6.01 2.69
N GLY A 28 13.78 6.82 3.69
CA GLY A 28 13.28 8.18 3.49
C GLY A 28 11.87 8.25 2.89
N VAL A 29 11.06 7.23 3.06
CA VAL A 29 9.67 7.22 2.62
C VAL A 29 8.71 6.94 3.77
N SER A 30 7.50 7.50 3.68
CA SER A 30 6.41 7.17 4.59
C SER A 30 5.83 5.79 4.24
N PRO A 31 5.10 5.12 5.15
CA PRO A 31 4.42 3.87 4.83
C PRO A 31 3.47 3.98 3.62
N GLY A 32 2.74 5.09 3.49
CA GLY A 32 1.87 5.34 2.36
C GLY A 32 2.62 5.46 1.04
N GLU A 33 3.72 6.21 1.03
CA GLU A 33 4.60 6.32 -0.14
C GLU A 33 5.25 4.96 -0.48
N GLY A 34 5.64 4.20 0.53
CA GLY A 34 6.17 2.85 0.35
C GLY A 34 5.17 1.90 -0.30
N HIS A 35 3.91 1.92 0.14
CA HIS A 35 2.82 1.16 -0.46
C HIS A 35 2.62 1.53 -1.93
N LEU A 36 2.62 2.81 -2.22
CA LEU A 36 2.47 3.32 -3.57
C LEU A 36 3.61 2.86 -4.49
N LEU A 37 4.85 2.95 -4.03
CA LEU A 37 6.01 2.49 -4.78
C LEU A 37 5.98 0.99 -5.03
N SER A 38 5.60 0.20 -4.04
CA SER A 38 5.44 -1.26 -4.19
C SER A 38 4.38 -1.62 -5.21
N TYR A 39 3.26 -0.94 -5.20
CA TYR A 39 2.21 -1.14 -6.18
C TYR A 39 2.68 -0.79 -7.60
N LEU A 40 3.32 0.36 -7.75
CA LEU A 40 3.85 0.80 -9.05
C LEU A 40 4.92 -0.13 -9.60
N ARG A 41 5.71 -0.76 -8.74
CA ARG A 41 6.70 -1.76 -9.18
C ARG A 41 6.06 -2.90 -9.96
N THR A 42 4.88 -3.32 -9.54
CA THR A 42 4.18 -4.45 -10.17
C THR A 42 3.30 -4.00 -11.35
N TYR A 43 2.63 -2.85 -11.21
CA TYR A 43 1.54 -2.46 -12.11
C TYR A 43 1.81 -1.22 -12.98
N ALA A 44 2.94 -0.53 -12.78
CA ALA A 44 3.27 0.60 -13.64
C ALA A 44 3.58 0.15 -15.08
N PRO A 45 3.25 0.94 -16.11
CA PRO A 45 2.58 2.24 -16.00
C PRO A 45 1.12 2.11 -15.60
N CYS A 46 0.64 3.01 -14.73
CA CYS A 46 -0.77 3.00 -14.35
C CYS A 46 -1.34 4.42 -14.23
N PRO A 47 -2.62 4.60 -14.60
CA PRO A 47 -3.25 5.92 -14.49
C PRO A 47 -3.51 6.29 -13.03
N VAL A 48 -3.48 7.60 -12.75
CA VAL A 48 -3.77 8.13 -11.40
C VAL A 48 -5.14 7.68 -10.91
N SER A 49 -6.12 7.57 -11.79
CA SER A 49 -7.47 7.07 -11.45
C SER A 49 -7.46 5.67 -10.86
N GLU A 50 -6.56 4.80 -11.33
CA GLU A 50 -6.38 3.46 -10.76
C GLU A 50 -5.83 3.56 -9.34
N LEU A 51 -4.85 4.41 -9.11
CA LEU A 51 -4.26 4.62 -7.78
C LEU A 51 -5.28 5.18 -6.78
N GLU A 52 -6.11 6.12 -7.19
CA GLU A 52 -7.21 6.64 -6.38
C GLU A 52 -8.16 5.51 -5.95
N ARG A 53 -8.52 4.65 -6.88
CA ARG A 53 -9.45 3.55 -6.65
C ARG A 53 -8.86 2.46 -5.75
N VAL A 54 -7.60 2.10 -5.96
CA VAL A 54 -6.92 1.02 -5.22
C VAL A 54 -6.62 1.42 -3.80
N PHE A 55 -6.09 2.63 -3.60
CA PHE A 55 -5.66 3.10 -2.28
C PHE A 55 -6.76 3.80 -1.48
N GLY A 56 -7.85 4.21 -2.14
CA GLY A 56 -8.94 4.91 -1.46
C GLY A 56 -8.55 6.26 -0.87
N HIS A 57 -7.42 6.81 -1.25
CA HIS A 57 -6.99 8.13 -0.78
C HIS A 57 -7.79 9.25 -1.44
N LYS A 58 -7.94 10.34 -0.72
CA LYS A 58 -8.42 11.59 -1.34
C LYS A 58 -7.44 12.01 -2.42
N ARG A 59 -7.95 12.59 -3.51
CA ARG A 59 -7.13 13.04 -4.64
C ARG A 59 -6.01 13.99 -4.20
N SER A 60 -6.28 14.90 -3.27
CA SER A 60 -5.29 15.83 -2.73
C SER A 60 -4.13 15.12 -2.02
N THR A 61 -4.42 14.08 -1.23
CA THR A 61 -3.41 13.28 -0.53
C THR A 61 -2.54 12.53 -1.53
N LEU A 62 -3.15 11.90 -2.51
CA LEU A 62 -2.44 11.16 -3.56
C LEU A 62 -1.56 12.10 -4.39
N THR A 63 -2.09 13.26 -4.79
CA THR A 63 -1.33 14.26 -5.54
C THR A 63 -0.11 14.74 -4.77
N SER A 64 -0.24 14.99 -3.46
CA SER A 64 0.88 15.38 -2.61
C SER A 64 1.96 14.31 -2.54
N MET A 65 1.57 13.04 -2.42
CA MET A 65 2.52 11.92 -2.42
C MET A 65 3.23 11.78 -3.75
N LEU A 66 2.50 11.87 -4.86
CA LEU A 66 3.08 11.80 -6.20
C LEU A 66 4.04 12.97 -6.47
N ASP A 67 3.70 14.17 -6.02
CA ASP A 67 4.57 15.34 -6.14
C ASP A 67 5.90 15.13 -5.41
N ARG A 68 5.85 14.67 -4.16
CA ARG A 68 7.07 14.40 -3.37
C ARG A 68 7.94 13.33 -4.01
N LEU A 69 7.36 12.26 -4.50
CA LEU A 69 8.10 11.17 -5.15
C LEU A 69 8.68 11.61 -6.50
N SER A 70 7.94 12.42 -7.24
CA SER A 70 8.41 13.02 -8.49
C SER A 70 9.58 13.96 -8.26
N ASP A 71 9.49 14.82 -7.24
CA ASP A 71 10.57 15.76 -6.88
C ASP A 71 11.86 15.04 -6.46
N ARG A 72 11.74 13.85 -5.91
CA ARG A 72 12.88 12.99 -5.56
C ARG A 72 13.41 12.18 -6.75
N GLY A 73 12.83 12.31 -7.93
CA GLY A 73 13.23 11.55 -9.11
C GLY A 73 12.88 10.07 -9.07
N LEU A 74 11.86 9.67 -8.32
CA LEU A 74 11.47 8.27 -8.14
C LEU A 74 10.36 7.82 -9.09
N LEU A 75 9.60 8.76 -9.61
CA LEU A 75 8.56 8.49 -10.61
C LEU A 75 8.45 9.62 -11.62
N THR A 76 7.82 9.30 -12.74
CA THR A 76 7.47 10.28 -13.77
C THR A 76 5.97 10.26 -14.02
N ARG A 77 5.45 11.40 -14.44
CA ARG A 77 4.06 11.58 -14.82
C ARG A 77 4.00 11.94 -16.29
N GLN A 78 3.22 11.19 -17.06
CA GLN A 78 2.94 11.49 -18.46
C GLN A 78 1.48 11.80 -18.61
N VAL A 79 1.18 12.86 -19.36
CA VAL A 79 -0.20 13.19 -19.71
C VAL A 79 -0.75 12.06 -20.58
N ASN A 80 -1.94 11.56 -20.25
CA ASN A 80 -2.59 10.54 -21.05
C ASN A 80 -2.98 11.15 -22.42
N ALA A 81 -2.60 10.48 -23.51
CA ALA A 81 -2.88 10.94 -24.86
C ALA A 81 -4.38 11.06 -25.16
N ASP A 82 -5.19 10.19 -24.54
CA ASP A 82 -6.65 10.14 -24.73
C ASP A 82 -7.42 11.11 -23.83
N ASP A 83 -6.82 11.50 -22.70
CA ASP A 83 -7.41 12.45 -21.75
C ASP A 83 -6.33 13.30 -21.10
N ARG A 84 -6.20 14.53 -21.53
CA ARG A 84 -5.21 15.50 -20.98
C ARG A 84 -5.39 15.84 -19.51
N ARG A 85 -6.52 15.45 -18.89
CA ARG A 85 -6.80 15.66 -17.48
C ARG A 85 -6.26 14.54 -16.60
N SER A 86 -5.89 13.42 -17.19
CA SER A 86 -5.34 12.27 -16.47
C SER A 86 -3.86 12.09 -16.76
N PHE A 87 -3.17 11.56 -15.75
CA PHE A 87 -1.75 11.26 -15.82
C PHE A 87 -1.56 9.75 -15.70
N THR A 88 -0.56 9.25 -16.42
CA THR A 88 -0.03 7.91 -16.25
C THR A 88 1.26 7.99 -15.47
N ILE A 89 1.37 7.18 -14.44
CA ILE A 89 2.51 7.15 -13.52
C ILE A 89 3.41 5.98 -13.86
N GLU A 90 4.70 6.24 -13.89
CA GLU A 90 5.73 5.23 -14.11
C GLU A 90 6.90 5.46 -13.16
N LEU A 91 7.55 4.37 -12.74
CA LEU A 91 8.75 4.46 -11.92
C LEU A 91 9.99 4.77 -12.77
N THR A 92 10.87 5.60 -12.23
CA THR A 92 12.23 5.75 -12.74
C THR A 92 13.07 4.52 -12.35
N PRO A 93 14.28 4.33 -12.92
CA PRO A 93 15.20 3.29 -12.45
C PRO A 93 15.50 3.39 -10.95
N ASP A 94 15.68 4.59 -10.42
CA ASP A 94 15.87 4.81 -8.99
C ASP A 94 14.63 4.45 -8.18
N GLY A 95 13.45 4.76 -8.69
CA GLY A 95 12.16 4.38 -8.09
C GLY A 95 12.00 2.87 -8.04
N ARG A 96 12.36 2.16 -9.09
CA ARG A 96 12.32 0.69 -9.14
C ARG A 96 13.27 0.07 -8.13
N LYS A 97 14.46 0.62 -7.98
CA LYS A 97 15.45 0.16 -7.01
C LYS A 97 14.95 0.33 -5.58
N LEU A 98 14.38 1.48 -5.26
CA LEU A 98 13.82 1.75 -3.94
C LEU A 98 12.60 0.86 -3.68
N ALA A 99 11.71 0.70 -4.65
CA ALA A 99 10.55 -0.18 -4.53
C ALA A 99 10.97 -1.64 -4.30
N GLY A 100 12.05 -2.08 -4.92
CA GLY A 100 12.62 -3.41 -4.67
C GLY A 100 13.12 -3.60 -3.24
N LYS A 101 13.75 -2.60 -2.65
CA LYS A 101 14.18 -2.62 -1.25
C LYS A 101 12.98 -2.66 -0.30
N LEU A 102 11.95 -1.86 -0.58
CA LEU A 102 10.71 -1.84 0.18
C LEU A 102 10.00 -3.20 0.12
N GLN A 103 9.94 -3.80 -1.05
CA GLN A 103 9.32 -5.11 -1.22
C GLN A 103 10.00 -6.17 -0.35
N LYS A 104 11.32 -6.21 -0.36
CA LYS A 104 12.10 -7.13 0.49
C LYS A 104 11.83 -6.92 1.97
N LEU A 105 11.69 -5.67 2.39
CA LEU A 105 11.38 -5.32 3.78
C LEU A 105 9.99 -5.83 4.18
N LEU A 106 8.99 -5.63 3.33
CA LEU A 106 7.64 -6.11 3.56
C LEU A 106 7.57 -7.63 3.57
N GLU A 107 8.23 -8.29 2.64
CA GLU A 107 8.32 -9.76 2.58
C GLU A 107 8.98 -10.34 3.83
N ALA A 108 10.06 -9.73 4.31
CA ALA A 108 10.72 -10.16 5.53
C ALA A 108 9.80 -10.01 6.74
N PHE A 109 9.03 -8.94 6.81
CA PHE A 109 8.05 -8.73 7.88
C PHE A 109 6.91 -9.75 7.80
N GLU A 110 6.35 -9.95 6.61
CA GLU A 110 5.32 -10.95 6.34
C GLU A 110 5.79 -12.35 6.76
N GLN A 111 7.01 -12.73 6.39
CA GLN A 111 7.58 -14.01 6.76
C GLN A 111 7.68 -14.17 8.28
N ARG A 112 8.14 -13.16 9.00
CA ARG A 112 8.22 -13.21 10.46
C ARG A 112 6.86 -13.38 11.14
N LEU A 113 5.81 -12.81 10.55
CA LEU A 113 4.45 -12.98 11.03
C LEU A 113 3.93 -14.40 10.73
N THR A 114 4.08 -14.85 9.50
CA THR A 114 3.55 -16.15 9.06
C THR A 114 4.24 -17.33 9.71
N GLU A 115 5.52 -17.21 10.08
CA GLU A 115 6.24 -18.22 10.86
C GLU A 115 5.63 -18.46 12.25
N ARG A 116 4.88 -17.49 12.78
CA ARG A 116 4.23 -17.56 14.10
C ARG A 116 2.76 -17.95 14.04
N ILE A 117 2.25 -18.18 12.83
CA ILE A 117 0.84 -18.46 12.57
C ILE A 117 0.74 -19.78 11.81
N ASN A 118 -0.14 -20.68 12.26
CA ASN A 118 -0.41 -21.92 11.57
C ASN A 118 -1.53 -21.76 10.52
N ASP A 119 -1.74 -22.77 9.70
CA ASP A 119 -2.73 -22.74 8.62
C ASP A 119 -4.16 -22.54 9.12
N LYS A 120 -4.49 -23.12 10.28
CA LYS A 120 -5.80 -22.97 10.90
C LYS A 120 -6.05 -21.52 11.33
N GLN A 121 -5.04 -20.88 11.94
CA GLN A 121 -5.12 -19.49 12.34
C GLN A 121 -5.23 -18.57 11.12
N MET A 122 -4.49 -18.85 10.06
CA MET A 122 -4.58 -18.09 8.82
C MET A 122 -5.96 -18.25 8.17
N ALA A 123 -6.53 -19.44 8.17
CA ALA A 123 -7.89 -19.66 7.68
C ALA A 123 -8.94 -18.85 8.48
N GLY A 124 -8.77 -18.82 9.81
CA GLY A 124 -9.62 -18.00 10.69
C GLY A 124 -9.48 -16.50 10.40
N PHE A 125 -8.26 -16.04 10.20
CA PHE A 125 -8.00 -14.65 9.82
C PHE A 125 -8.70 -14.27 8.49
N ARG A 126 -8.60 -15.11 7.47
CA ARG A 126 -9.28 -14.88 6.19
C ARG A 126 -10.80 -14.85 6.36
N ALA A 127 -11.34 -15.75 7.16
CA ALA A 127 -12.78 -15.77 7.45
C ALA A 127 -13.25 -14.48 8.12
N VAL A 128 -12.44 -13.94 9.04
CA VAL A 128 -12.71 -12.66 9.68
C VAL A 128 -12.67 -11.50 8.67
N MET A 129 -11.69 -11.48 7.78
CA MET A 129 -11.59 -10.45 6.74
C MET A 129 -12.80 -10.49 5.80
N GLU A 130 -13.25 -11.68 5.41
CA GLU A 130 -14.46 -11.85 4.59
C GLU A 130 -15.72 -11.35 5.30
N ALA A 131 -15.85 -11.62 6.60
CA ALA A 131 -16.96 -11.13 7.39
C ALA A 131 -17.01 -9.60 7.45
N ILE A 132 -15.85 -8.96 7.62
CA ILE A 132 -15.74 -7.50 7.60
C ILE A 132 -16.20 -6.95 6.24
N ALA A 133 -15.73 -7.54 5.15
CA ALA A 133 -16.12 -7.13 3.80
C ALA A 133 -17.62 -7.22 3.59
N LYS A 134 -18.26 -8.29 4.06
CA LYS A 134 -19.71 -8.47 3.96
C LYS A 134 -20.49 -7.46 4.80
N VAL A 135 -20.10 -7.25 6.03
CA VAL A 135 -20.82 -6.37 6.95
C VAL A 135 -20.68 -4.91 6.54
N THR A 136 -19.53 -4.51 6.08
CA THR A 136 -19.28 -3.13 5.66
C THR A 136 -19.81 -2.82 4.26
N ASP A 137 -19.98 -3.84 3.43
CA ASP A 137 -20.30 -3.71 2.00
C ASP A 137 -19.32 -2.78 1.26
N VAL A 138 -18.08 -2.73 1.73
CA VAL A 138 -17.01 -1.95 1.15
C VAL A 138 -15.95 -2.89 0.59
N THR A 139 -15.69 -2.76 -0.70
CA THR A 139 -14.62 -3.51 -1.36
C THR A 139 -13.44 -2.58 -1.58
N VAL A 140 -12.39 -2.80 -0.82
CA VAL A 140 -11.08 -2.23 -1.13
C VAL A 140 -10.40 -3.23 -2.06
N ARG A 141 -10.29 -2.87 -3.34
CA ARG A 141 -9.61 -3.74 -4.30
C ARG A 141 -8.10 -3.59 -4.12
N GLU A 142 -7.52 -4.54 -3.41
CA GLU A 142 -6.15 -4.93 -3.69
C GLU A 142 -6.21 -5.87 -4.88
N ARG A 143 -5.50 -5.55 -5.96
CA ARG A 143 -5.23 -6.57 -6.96
C ARG A 143 -4.37 -7.63 -6.26
N GLU A 144 -4.84 -8.86 -6.32
CA GLU A 144 -4.04 -10.00 -5.90
C GLU A 144 -2.71 -9.96 -6.65
N ILE A 145 -1.65 -9.90 -5.90
CA ILE A 145 -0.27 -9.99 -6.40
C ILE A 145 0.01 -11.45 -6.71
#